data_ffead9a5ca25cac5b6518c6efd5b6ec7
#
_entry.id   ffead9a5ca25cac5b6518c6efd5b6ec7
#
_cell.length_a   1.000
_cell.length_b   1.000
_cell.length_c   1.000
_cell.angle_alpha   90.00
_cell.angle_beta   90.00
_cell.angle_gamma   90.00
#
_symmetry.space_group_name_H-M   'P 1'
#
loop_
_entity.id
_entity.type
_entity.pdbx_description
1 polymer ?
#
loop_
_entity_poly.entity_id
_entity_poly.type
_entity_poly.pdbx_seq_one_letter_code
_entity_poly.pdbx_strand_id
1 'polypeptide(L)'
;MSSSRSRAAEVLSRINSVLVVAGLNDNVWSVRDCDSTLFVLLFKKLFGKLPGVIASPVSPAQHARNFDVVLRAVASDVLSMDLGHISPDALARGDLQALYNLAEIFSELCEVLLKREDESGGRPATMHAGGSAARPASARPTGTVESATPHPIDAD
;
A
#
# COMPACT_ATOMS: atom_id res chain seq x y z
N MET A 1 15.00 -5.98 30.71
CA MET A 1 13.71 -5.28 30.70
C MET A 1 13.70 -4.05 29.81
N SER A 2 14.76 -3.31 29.79
CA SER A 2 14.89 -2.12 28.92
C SER A 2 14.74 -2.50 27.45
N SER A 3 15.27 -3.62 27.06
CA SER A 3 15.28 -4.07 25.67
C SER A 3 13.87 -4.25 25.09
N SER A 4 12.95 -4.79 25.88
CA SER A 4 11.58 -5.00 25.41
C SER A 4 10.83 -3.68 25.20
N ARG A 5 11.03 -2.73 26.11
CA ARG A 5 10.41 -1.41 25.97
C ARG A 5 10.93 -0.67 24.74
N SER A 6 12.22 -0.77 24.52
CA SER A 6 12.85 -0.14 23.36
C SER A 6 12.30 -0.75 22.06
N ARG A 7 12.17 -2.08 22.03
CA ARG A 7 11.64 -2.76 20.84
C ARG A 7 10.16 -2.42 20.60
N ALA A 8 9.36 -2.34 21.66
CA ALA A 8 7.97 -1.94 21.52
C ALA A 8 7.86 -0.52 20.94
N ALA A 9 8.66 0.41 21.44
CA ALA A 9 8.68 1.77 20.94
C ALA A 9 9.11 1.81 19.47
N GLU A 10 10.06 0.98 19.10
CA GLU A 10 10.54 0.90 17.72
C GLU A 10 9.47 0.33 16.78
N VAL A 11 8.74 -0.70 17.22
CA VAL A 11 7.60 -1.24 16.46
C VAL A 11 6.58 -0.15 16.20
N LEU A 12 6.19 0.58 17.25
CA LEU A 12 5.21 1.66 17.12
C LEU A 12 5.69 2.77 16.19
N SER A 13 6.96 3.15 16.30
CA SER A 13 7.55 4.17 15.44
C SER A 13 7.50 3.75 13.97
N ARG A 14 7.89 2.51 13.67
CA ARG A 14 7.87 1.99 12.31
C ARG A 14 6.45 1.90 11.77
N ILE A 15 5.52 1.38 12.55
CA ILE A 15 4.12 1.25 12.13
C ILE A 15 3.51 2.62 11.87
N ASN A 16 3.76 3.59 12.73
CA ASN A 16 3.24 4.95 12.53
C ASN A 16 3.81 5.60 11.27
N SER A 17 5.09 5.35 10.97
CA SER A 17 5.70 5.80 9.71
C SER A 17 5.03 5.15 8.50
N VAL A 18 4.76 3.85 8.58
CA VAL A 18 4.06 3.13 7.51
C VAL A 18 2.64 3.67 7.31
N LEU A 19 1.94 3.99 8.40
CA LEU A 19 0.61 4.58 8.33
C LEU A 19 0.61 5.90 7.56
N VAL A 20 1.60 6.75 7.82
CA VAL A 20 1.75 8.02 7.10
C VAL A 20 1.95 7.77 5.61
N VAL A 21 2.84 6.86 5.24
CA VAL A 21 3.10 6.53 3.83
C VAL A 21 1.85 5.95 3.17
N ALA A 22 1.07 5.16 3.91
CA ALA A 22 -0.18 4.59 3.40
C ALA A 22 -1.30 5.62 3.27
N GLY A 23 -1.08 6.84 3.72
CA GLY A 23 -2.09 7.90 3.67
C GLY A 23 -3.14 7.79 4.75
N LEU A 24 -2.82 7.10 5.84
CA LEU A 24 -3.72 6.94 6.98
C LEU A 24 -3.35 7.96 8.06
N ASN A 25 -4.34 8.67 8.55
CA ASN A 25 -4.13 9.72 9.55
C ASN A 25 -4.26 9.23 10.99
N ASP A 26 -4.28 7.93 11.17
CA ASP A 26 -4.37 7.33 12.48
C ASP A 26 -2.98 7.04 13.04
N ASN A 27 -2.88 7.04 14.36
CA ASN A 27 -1.67 6.66 15.06
C ASN A 27 -1.94 5.47 15.96
N VAL A 28 -0.95 4.62 16.09
CA VAL A 28 -0.98 3.47 16.99
C VAL A 28 -0.21 3.83 18.24
N TRP A 29 -0.84 3.66 19.39
CA TRP A 29 -0.25 4.04 20.68
C TRP A 29 0.21 2.84 21.50
N SER A 30 -0.23 1.64 21.14
CA SER A 30 0.08 0.41 21.85
C SER A 30 0.37 -0.73 20.88
N VAL A 31 1.27 -1.60 21.27
CA VAL A 31 1.55 -2.82 20.50
C VAL A 31 0.28 -3.67 20.33
N ARG A 32 -0.65 -3.57 21.27
CA ARG A 32 -1.93 -4.29 21.20
C ARG A 32 -2.81 -3.84 20.04
N ASP A 33 -2.60 -2.62 19.58
CA ASP A 33 -3.34 -2.08 18.45
C ASP A 33 -2.78 -2.57 17.11
N CYS A 34 -1.61 -3.21 17.14
CA CYS A 34 -0.97 -3.77 15.96
C CYS A 34 -1.52 -5.17 15.69
N ASP A 35 -2.80 -5.26 15.38
CA ASP A 35 -3.47 -6.53 15.11
C ASP A 35 -3.53 -6.82 13.61
N SER A 36 -4.14 -7.95 13.25
CA SER A 36 -4.24 -8.35 11.85
C SER A 36 -5.08 -7.38 11.03
N THR A 37 -6.07 -6.74 11.62
CA THR A 37 -6.91 -5.77 10.93
C THR A 37 -6.09 -4.59 10.44
N LEU A 38 -5.16 -4.11 11.26
CA LEU A 38 -4.25 -3.04 10.89
C LEU A 38 -3.37 -3.44 9.71
N PHE A 39 -2.75 -4.61 9.76
CA PHE A 39 -1.85 -5.06 8.69
C PHE A 39 -2.60 -5.36 7.39
N VAL A 40 -3.82 -5.88 7.47
CA VAL A 40 -4.68 -6.04 6.30
C VAL A 40 -4.97 -4.69 5.66
N LEU A 41 -5.31 -3.69 6.48
CA LEU A 41 -5.58 -2.35 5.99
C LEU A 41 -4.33 -1.72 5.35
N LEU A 42 -3.18 -1.85 6.00
CA LEU A 42 -1.91 -1.35 5.47
C LEU A 42 -1.60 -1.99 4.12
N PHE A 43 -1.74 -3.30 4.02
CA PHE A 43 -1.50 -4.00 2.76
C PHE A 43 -2.42 -3.48 1.65
N LYS A 44 -3.70 -3.34 1.94
CA LYS A 44 -4.67 -2.85 0.96
C LYS A 44 -4.36 -1.43 0.50
N LYS A 45 -3.91 -0.58 1.40
CA LYS A 45 -3.56 0.80 1.06
C LYS A 45 -2.28 0.90 0.24
N LEU A 46 -1.30 0.06 0.52
CA LEU A 46 0.00 0.10 -0.15
C LEU A 46 0.01 -0.67 -1.47
N PHE A 47 -0.66 -1.81 -1.52
CA PHE A 47 -0.55 -2.76 -2.63
C PHE A 47 -1.87 -3.10 -3.31
N GLY A 48 -2.99 -2.79 -2.70
CA GLY A 48 -4.30 -3.04 -3.28
C GLY A 48 -5.03 -4.21 -2.65
N LYS A 49 -5.76 -4.96 -3.45
CA LYS A 49 -6.66 -6.00 -2.96
C LYS A 49 -5.94 -7.13 -2.23
N LEU A 50 -6.58 -7.62 -1.19
CA LEU A 50 -6.09 -8.76 -0.42
C LEU A 50 -7.27 -9.71 -0.19
N PRO A 51 -7.49 -10.67 -1.10
CA PRO A 51 -8.60 -11.63 -0.94
C PRO A 51 -8.30 -12.66 0.14
N GLY A 52 -9.34 -13.25 0.68
CA GLY A 52 -9.21 -14.34 1.65
C GLY A 52 -9.11 -13.91 3.11
N VAL A 53 -9.21 -12.61 3.40
CA VAL A 53 -9.18 -12.12 4.78
C VAL A 53 -10.56 -12.20 5.43
N ILE A 54 -10.58 -12.34 6.74
CA ILE A 54 -11.79 -12.28 7.55
C ILE A 54 -12.03 -10.81 7.89
N ALA A 55 -13.19 -10.28 7.51
CA ALA A 55 -13.48 -8.85 7.63
C ALA A 55 -13.49 -8.34 9.07
N SER A 56 -13.96 -9.16 9.99
CA SER A 56 -14.06 -8.77 11.41
C SER A 56 -13.60 -9.91 12.28
N PRO A 57 -12.27 -10.14 12.37
CA PRO A 57 -11.75 -11.22 13.19
C PRO A 57 -12.01 -10.94 14.68
N VAL A 58 -12.48 -11.96 15.40
CA VAL A 58 -12.81 -11.84 16.82
C VAL A 58 -12.04 -12.83 17.70
N SER A 59 -11.38 -13.79 17.11
CA SER A 59 -10.60 -14.79 17.84
C SER A 59 -9.13 -14.78 17.43
N PRO A 60 -8.23 -15.24 18.30
CA PRO A 60 -6.81 -15.36 17.93
C PRO A 60 -6.61 -16.19 16.67
N ALA A 61 -7.38 -17.26 16.49
CA ALA A 61 -7.27 -18.09 15.29
C ALA A 61 -7.64 -17.32 14.02
N GLN A 62 -8.65 -16.46 14.09
CA GLN A 62 -9.05 -15.63 12.96
C GLN A 62 -8.01 -14.55 12.65
N HIS A 63 -7.43 -13.94 13.67
CA HIS A 63 -6.32 -12.99 13.50
C HIS A 63 -5.10 -13.69 12.89
N ALA A 64 -4.77 -14.88 13.36
CA ALA A 64 -3.66 -15.67 12.81
C ALA A 64 -3.89 -15.97 11.32
N ARG A 65 -5.12 -16.30 10.95
CA ARG A 65 -5.47 -16.55 9.54
C ARG A 65 -5.27 -15.30 8.70
N ASN A 66 -5.68 -14.14 9.19
CA ASN A 66 -5.48 -12.89 8.47
C ASN A 66 -3.99 -12.56 8.35
N PHE A 67 -3.20 -12.75 9.40
CA PHE A 67 -1.76 -12.58 9.33
C PHE A 67 -1.13 -13.53 8.30
N ASP A 68 -1.60 -14.78 8.25
CA ASP A 68 -1.11 -15.74 7.26
C ASP A 68 -1.37 -15.25 5.83
N VAL A 69 -2.57 -14.71 5.58
CA VAL A 69 -2.92 -14.15 4.26
C VAL A 69 -2.00 -12.99 3.91
N VAL A 70 -1.76 -12.07 4.86
CA VAL A 70 -0.86 -10.93 4.66
C VAL A 70 0.56 -11.41 4.36
N LEU A 71 1.08 -12.33 5.18
CA LEU A 71 2.45 -12.85 5.01
C LEU A 71 2.63 -13.54 3.66
N ARG A 72 1.67 -14.34 3.25
CA ARG A 72 1.72 -15.02 1.95
C ARG A 72 1.69 -14.03 0.80
N ALA A 73 0.84 -13.02 0.88
CA ALA A 73 0.75 -12.01 -0.16
C ALA A 73 2.05 -11.19 -0.24
N VAL A 74 2.61 -10.79 0.90
CA VAL A 74 3.88 -10.08 0.93
C VAL A 74 5.00 -10.96 0.36
N ALA A 75 5.04 -12.22 0.78
CA ALA A 75 6.07 -13.17 0.35
C ALA A 75 6.03 -13.43 -1.15
N SER A 76 4.85 -13.71 -1.69
CA SER A 76 4.73 -14.11 -3.09
C SER A 76 4.55 -12.96 -4.05
N ASP A 77 3.68 -12.00 -3.70
CA ASP A 77 3.27 -10.96 -4.66
C ASP A 77 4.17 -9.71 -4.61
N VAL A 78 4.81 -9.47 -3.49
CA VAL A 78 5.61 -8.26 -3.29
C VAL A 78 7.10 -8.53 -3.29
N LEU A 79 7.56 -9.47 -2.46
CA LEU A 79 8.98 -9.72 -2.26
C LEU A 79 9.56 -10.88 -3.05
N SER A 80 8.73 -11.85 -3.44
CA SER A 80 9.16 -13.10 -4.06
C SER A 80 10.19 -13.83 -3.19
N MET A 81 9.92 -13.89 -1.89
CA MET A 81 10.80 -14.56 -0.94
C MET A 81 9.98 -15.21 0.18
N ASP A 82 10.58 -16.19 0.86
CA ASP A 82 9.92 -16.89 1.94
C ASP A 82 9.95 -16.11 3.25
N LEU A 83 8.79 -15.96 3.87
CA LEU A 83 8.63 -15.34 5.17
C LEU A 83 8.21 -16.33 6.24
N GLY A 84 8.49 -17.63 6.04
CA GLY A 84 8.11 -18.69 6.96
C GLY A 84 8.70 -18.56 8.37
N HIS A 85 9.71 -17.73 8.55
CA HIS A 85 10.28 -17.45 9.85
C HIS A 85 9.39 -16.55 10.73
N ILE A 86 8.35 -15.95 10.16
CA ILE A 86 7.39 -15.13 10.91
C ILE A 86 6.12 -15.96 11.10
N SER A 87 5.80 -16.26 12.35
CA SER A 87 4.65 -17.11 12.68
C SER A 87 3.36 -16.29 12.78
N PRO A 88 2.32 -16.62 11.99
CA PRO A 88 1.02 -15.95 12.13
C PRO A 88 0.42 -16.10 13.53
N ASP A 89 0.62 -17.24 14.17
CA ASP A 89 0.15 -17.47 15.54
C ASP A 89 0.86 -16.57 16.55
N ALA A 90 2.17 -16.39 16.37
CA ALA A 90 2.94 -15.48 17.22
C ALA A 90 2.46 -14.05 17.06
N LEU A 91 2.20 -13.62 15.84
CA LEU A 91 1.65 -12.30 15.57
C LEU A 91 0.28 -12.13 16.23
N ALA A 92 -0.58 -13.12 16.13
CA ALA A 92 -1.92 -13.07 16.73
C ALA A 92 -1.87 -12.98 18.25
N ARG A 93 -0.83 -13.55 18.86
CA ARG A 93 -0.62 -13.46 20.32
C ARG A 93 0.05 -12.15 20.74
N GLY A 94 0.44 -11.33 19.79
CA GLY A 94 1.13 -10.09 20.09
C GLY A 94 2.62 -10.28 20.42
N ASP A 95 3.23 -11.32 19.89
CA ASP A 95 4.66 -11.57 20.09
C ASP A 95 5.46 -10.39 19.53
N LEU A 96 6.25 -9.78 20.39
CA LEU A 96 6.94 -8.54 20.07
C LEU A 96 8.00 -8.74 18.99
N GLN A 97 8.70 -9.87 18.98
CA GLN A 97 9.71 -10.14 17.96
C GLN A 97 9.05 -10.34 16.58
N ALA A 98 7.95 -11.09 16.55
CA ALA A 98 7.21 -11.30 15.30
C ALA A 98 6.66 -9.98 14.75
N LEU A 99 6.10 -9.15 15.62
CA LEU A 99 5.61 -7.81 15.22
C LEU A 99 6.74 -6.91 14.75
N TYR A 100 7.88 -6.96 15.40
CA TYR A 100 9.06 -6.19 15.00
C TYR A 100 9.49 -6.59 13.58
N ASN A 101 9.60 -7.88 13.32
CA ASN A 101 10.01 -8.39 12.01
C ASN A 101 9.02 -7.96 10.91
N LEU A 102 7.73 -8.05 11.19
CA LEU A 102 6.71 -7.65 10.22
C LEU A 102 6.71 -6.13 10.00
N ALA A 103 6.83 -5.35 11.07
CA ALA A 103 6.90 -3.89 10.97
C ALA A 103 8.13 -3.45 10.18
N GLU A 104 9.26 -4.13 10.37
CA GLU A 104 10.48 -3.86 9.62
C GLU A 104 10.27 -4.09 8.12
N ILE A 105 9.65 -5.21 7.76
CA ILE A 105 9.35 -5.52 6.36
C ILE A 105 8.46 -4.44 5.74
N PHE A 106 7.38 -4.06 6.40
CA PHE A 106 6.50 -3.01 5.89
C PHE A 106 7.22 -1.66 5.77
N SER A 107 8.09 -1.34 6.73
CA SER A 107 8.88 -0.11 6.69
C SER A 107 9.80 -0.08 5.48
N GLU A 108 10.51 -1.18 5.21
CA GLU A 108 11.40 -1.27 4.06
C GLU A 108 10.62 -1.22 2.73
N LEU A 109 9.46 -1.86 2.68
CA LEU A 109 8.60 -1.80 1.50
C LEU A 109 8.13 -0.37 1.22
N CYS A 110 7.80 0.38 2.26
CA CYS A 110 7.43 1.78 2.11
C CYS A 110 8.59 2.61 1.55
N GLU A 111 9.81 2.38 1.99
CA GLU A 111 10.97 3.08 1.46
C GLU A 111 11.16 2.81 -0.04
N VAL A 112 10.97 1.56 -0.45
CA VAL A 112 11.06 1.20 -1.86
C VAL A 112 9.97 1.89 -2.68
N LEU A 113 8.75 1.93 -2.15
CA LEU A 113 7.63 2.60 -2.83
C LEU A 113 7.88 4.09 -2.97
N LEU A 114 8.36 4.74 -1.92
CA LEU A 114 8.68 6.17 -1.96
C LEU A 114 9.78 6.48 -2.98
N LYS A 115 10.81 5.65 -3.04
CA LYS A 115 11.88 5.83 -4.03
C LYS A 115 11.35 5.71 -5.44
N ARG A 116 10.45 4.77 -5.70
CA ARG A 116 9.84 4.60 -7.01
C ARG A 116 8.99 5.80 -7.41
N GLU A 117 8.27 6.37 -6.46
CA GLU A 117 7.47 7.56 -6.71
C GLU A 117 8.35 8.75 -7.06
N ASP A 118 9.45 8.94 -6.35
CA ASP A 118 10.39 10.01 -6.64
C ASP A 118 10.97 9.88 -8.04
N GLU A 119 11.41 8.70 -8.41
CA GLU A 119 11.95 8.44 -9.73
C GLU A 119 10.90 8.62 -10.83
N SER A 120 9.70 8.15 -10.59
CA SER A 120 8.61 8.27 -11.54
C SER A 120 8.08 9.69 -11.62
N GLY A 121 7.97 10.34 -10.48
CA GLY A 121 7.46 11.70 -10.40
C GLY A 121 8.39 12.73 -11.00
N GLY A 122 9.67 12.52 -10.86
CA GLY A 122 10.65 13.45 -11.41
C GLY A 122 10.61 13.54 -12.92
N ARG A 123 10.48 12.42 -13.58
CA ARG A 123 10.45 12.39 -15.03
C ARG A 123 9.18 12.99 -15.63
N PRO A 124 7.98 12.58 -15.21
CA PRO A 124 6.79 13.17 -15.76
C PRO A 124 6.70 14.65 -15.53
N ALA A 125 7.16 15.11 -14.42
CA ALA A 125 7.12 16.50 -14.10
C ALA A 125 7.94 17.32 -15.08
N THR A 126 9.04 16.80 -15.51
CA THR A 126 9.85 17.50 -16.47
C THR A 126 9.19 17.51 -17.81
N MET A 127 8.56 16.50 -18.09
CA MET A 127 7.97 16.47 -19.34
C MET A 127 6.81 17.24 -19.48
N HIS A 128 6.58 17.09 -18.98
CA HIS A 128 5.55 17.45 -19.41
C HIS A 128 5.07 18.21 -19.82
N ALA A 129 5.32 17.98 -19.19
CA ALA A 129 4.85 18.98 -19.66
C ALA A 129 4.81 19.09 -21.04
N GLY A 130 5.69 19.13 -21.31
CA GLY A 130 5.76 19.40 -22.61
C GLY A 130 4.91 18.62 -23.43
N GLY A 131 4.88 17.79 -23.01
CA GLY A 131 4.24 17.15 -23.89
C GLY A 131 2.97 17.53 -24.12
N SER A 132 2.99 17.66 -23.94
CA SER A 132 2.16 17.69 -24.37
C SER A 132 1.68 18.35 -25.08
N ALA A 133 1.91 18.57 -24.75
CA ALA A 133 1.47 19.39 -25.42
C ALA A 133 1.07 19.17 -26.64
N ALA A 134 1.33 18.98 -26.77
CA ALA A 134 1.04 18.89 -27.93
C ALA A 134 -0.18 18.38 -28.29
N ARG A 135 -0.33 18.42 -28.13
CA ARG A 135 -1.06 18.12 -28.50
C ARG A 135 -1.91 18.54 -28.86
N PRO A 136 -1.81 18.71 -29.09
CA PRO A 136 -2.47 18.93 -29.47
C PRO A 136 -3.21 18.95 -30.00
N ALA A 137 -3.19 19.03 -30.14
CA ALA A 137 -3.68 19.06 -30.60
C ALA A 137 -4.32 19.01 -31.18
N SER A 138 -4.16 19.11 -31.39
CA SER A 138 -4.50 19.05 -31.89
C SER A 138 -5.25 18.92 -32.37
N ALA A 139 -5.25 18.96 -32.57
CA ALA A 139 -5.71 18.85 -33.00
C ALA A 139 -6.78 18.76 -33.13
N ARG A 140 -6.92 18.85 -33.10
CA ARG A 140 -7.74 18.81 -33.18
C ARG A 140 -8.56 18.97 -33.82
N PRO A 141 -8.50 19.13 -34.18
CA PRO A 141 -9.18 19.14 -34.70
C PRO A 141 -9.94 19.03 -35.23
N THR A 142 -9.91 19.15 -35.42
CA THR A 142 -10.44 18.97 -35.89
C THR A 142 -11.30 18.80 -36.22
N GLY A 143 -11.26 18.87 -36.21
CA GLY A 143 -12.00 18.69 -36.62
C GLY A 143 -12.94 18.61 -36.82
N THR A 144 -12.76 18.72 -36.87
CA THR A 144 -13.49 18.66 -37.08
C THR A 144 -14.41 18.46 -37.33
N VAL A 145 -14.40 18.63 -37.59
CA VAL A 145 -15.12 18.54 -37.85
C VAL A 145 -16.02 18.30 -38.10
N GLU A 146 -15.83 18.40 -37.90
CA GLU A 146 -16.55 18.28 -38.14
C GLU A 146 -17.39 18.22 -38.53
N SER A 147 -17.24 18.47 -38.64
CA SER A 147 -17.90 18.51 -39.01
C SER A 147 -18.81 18.48 -39.48
N ALA A 148 -18.65 18.57 -39.55
CA ALA A 148 -19.34 18.58 -39.96
C ALA A 148 -20.35 18.53 -40.24
N THR A 149 -20.26 18.51 -40.04
CA THR A 149 -21.05 18.53 -40.27
C THR A 149 -22.11 18.45 -40.61
N PRO A 150 -22.04 18.66 -40.86
CA PRO A 150 -22.99 18.65 -41.16
C PRO A 150 -23.92 18.35 -41.49
N HIS A 151 -24.10 18.26 -41.42
CA HIS A 151 -24.88 17.92 -41.75
C HIS A 151 -25.91 17.76 -42.01
N PRO A 152 -25.79 18.09 -42.02
CA PRO A 152 -26.70 17.91 -42.29
C PRO A 152 -27.64 17.82 -42.76
N ILE A 153 -27.61 17.95 -42.72
CA ILE A 153 -28.30 17.81 -43.10
C ILE A 153 -29.20 17.71 -43.55
N ASP A 154 -29.05 17.90 -43.53
CA ASP A 154 -29.75 17.80 -43.93
C ASP A 154 -30.68 17.79 -44.35
N ALA A 155 -30.75 17.89 -44.29
CA ALA A 155 -31.50 17.86 -44.55
C ALA A 155 -32.55 17.77 -44.91
N ASP A 156 -32.71 17.75 -44.88
CA ASP A 156 -33.63 17.54 -45.18
C ASP A 156 -34.22 17.57 -45.14
#